data_df275c045f0a0de5a464cc143a378657
#
_entry.id   df275c045f0a0de5a464cc143a378657
#
_cell.length_a   1.000
_cell.length_b   1.000
_cell.length_c   1.000
_cell.angle_alpha   90.00
_cell.angle_beta   90.00
_cell.angle_gamma   90.00
#
_symmetry.space_group_name_H-M   'P 1'
#
loop_
_entity.id
_entity.type
_entity.pdbx_description
1 polymer ?
#
loop_
_entity_poly.entity_id
_entity_poly.type
_entity_poly.pdbx_seq_one_letter_code
_entity_poly.pdbx_strand_id
1 'polypeptide(L)'
;MGLHDGHRQRSKRRYLALGAEGMEDHQLLELLLFYAIPRQDTNETAHRLIQRFGSLQGVLHAAPEELTSVEGVGENAAVLVRLVGDMALRARCSSLPQKVLNSPDRTGAYFMELLAGEKKEMLYQVCLDAKGKLLTCRCISKGSVAASPVSVRQVVENALYAGASSIILAHN
;
A
#
# COMPACT_ATOMS: atom_id res chain seq x y z
N MET A 1 12.00 3.45 -34.21
CA MET A 1 11.13 4.22 -33.31
C MET A 1 9.81 3.47 -33.28
N GLY A 2 9.54 2.70 -32.23
CA GLY A 2 8.38 1.82 -32.19
C GLY A 2 7.07 2.59 -31.88
N LEU A 3 5.94 2.06 -32.33
CA LEU A 3 4.59 2.58 -32.04
C LEU A 3 4.37 2.84 -30.53
N HIS A 4 5.01 2.07 -29.66
CA HIS A 4 4.91 2.14 -28.22
C HIS A 4 5.71 3.30 -27.59
N ASP A 5 6.81 3.77 -28.20
CA ASP A 5 7.58 4.90 -27.64
C ASP A 5 6.79 6.20 -27.62
N GLY A 6 5.97 6.45 -28.63
CA GLY A 6 5.09 7.61 -28.68
C GLY A 6 3.99 7.58 -27.61
N HIS A 7 3.43 6.40 -27.30
CA HIS A 7 2.38 6.25 -26.28
C HIS A 7 2.95 6.49 -24.88
N ARG A 8 4.07 5.88 -24.52
CA ARG A 8 4.74 6.08 -23.22
C ARG A 8 5.08 7.54 -22.97
N GLN A 9 5.56 8.25 -23.98
CA GLN A 9 5.88 9.67 -23.85
C GLN A 9 4.61 10.53 -23.67
N ARG A 10 3.50 10.20 -24.36
CA ARG A 10 2.22 10.90 -24.17
C ARG A 10 1.66 10.68 -22.76
N SER A 11 1.66 9.45 -22.26
CA SER A 11 1.19 9.11 -20.90
C SER A 11 2.01 9.85 -19.83
N LYS A 12 3.36 9.89 -19.97
CA LYS A 12 4.22 10.66 -19.08
C LYS A 12 3.91 12.16 -19.11
N ARG A 13 3.76 12.74 -20.32
CA ARG A 13 3.42 14.16 -20.46
C ARG A 13 2.06 14.48 -19.85
N ARG A 14 1.08 13.60 -20.03
CA ARG A 14 -0.25 13.75 -19.44
C ARG A 14 -0.17 13.78 -17.91
N TYR A 15 0.57 12.84 -17.32
CA TYR A 15 0.79 12.81 -15.87
C TYR A 15 1.48 14.08 -15.35
N LEU A 16 2.50 14.56 -16.05
CA LEU A 16 3.21 15.79 -15.66
C LEU A 16 2.34 17.05 -15.80
N ALA A 17 1.39 17.07 -16.72
CA ALA A 17 0.50 18.20 -16.94
C ALA A 17 -0.72 18.22 -16.01
N LEU A 18 -1.29 17.05 -15.71
CA LEU A 18 -2.60 16.93 -15.03
C LEU A 18 -2.51 16.27 -13.64
N GLY A 19 -1.36 15.67 -13.31
CA GLY A 19 -1.22 14.86 -12.10
C GLY A 19 -2.03 13.56 -12.16
N ALA A 20 -2.13 12.89 -11.01
CA ALA A 20 -2.88 11.65 -10.89
C ALA A 20 -4.40 11.85 -11.08
N GLU A 21 -4.95 13.00 -10.71
CA GLU A 21 -6.37 13.31 -10.83
C GLU A 21 -6.87 13.33 -12.28
N GLY A 22 -5.98 13.60 -13.23
CA GLY A 22 -6.28 13.59 -14.65
C GLY A 22 -6.18 12.21 -15.33
N MET A 23 -5.97 11.14 -14.56
CA MET A 23 -5.75 9.78 -15.07
C MET A 23 -6.63 8.76 -14.35
N GLU A 24 -7.10 7.78 -15.10
CA GLU A 24 -7.81 6.63 -14.52
C GLU A 24 -6.84 5.66 -13.85
N ASP A 25 -7.31 4.83 -12.92
CA ASP A 25 -6.52 3.87 -12.14
C ASP A 25 -5.64 2.98 -13.03
N HIS A 26 -6.20 2.44 -14.12
CA HIS A 26 -5.43 1.61 -15.06
C HIS A 26 -4.32 2.39 -15.77
N GLN A 27 -4.52 3.68 -16.04
CA GLN A 27 -3.52 4.54 -16.70
C GLN A 27 -2.36 4.88 -15.77
N LEU A 28 -2.64 5.09 -14.47
CA LEU A 28 -1.62 5.26 -13.44
C LEU A 28 -0.80 3.98 -13.27
N LEU A 29 -1.48 2.84 -13.23
CA LEU A 29 -0.83 1.54 -13.12
C LEU A 29 0.01 1.22 -14.37
N GLU A 30 -0.51 1.49 -15.57
CA GLU A 30 0.23 1.38 -16.82
C GLU A 30 1.51 2.20 -16.80
N LEU A 31 1.41 3.46 -16.37
CA LEU A 31 2.56 4.37 -16.26
C LEU A 31 3.62 3.82 -15.28
N LEU A 32 3.21 3.25 -14.15
CA LEU A 32 4.09 2.60 -13.21
C LEU A 32 4.79 1.39 -13.85
N LEU A 33 4.03 0.54 -14.54
CA LEU A 33 4.55 -0.66 -15.19
C LEU A 33 5.56 -0.35 -16.30
N PHE A 34 5.55 0.84 -16.92
CA PHE A 34 6.57 1.26 -17.90
C PHE A 34 7.99 1.16 -17.35
N TYR A 35 8.17 1.32 -16.05
CA TYR A 35 9.49 1.29 -15.41
C TYR A 35 9.98 -0.13 -15.12
N ALA A 36 9.08 -1.08 -14.95
CA ALA A 36 9.44 -2.49 -14.70
C ALA A 36 9.38 -3.37 -15.95
N ILE A 37 8.57 -2.98 -16.94
CA ILE A 37 8.35 -3.76 -18.18
C ILE A 37 8.77 -2.89 -19.37
N PRO A 38 10.07 -2.92 -19.76
CA PRO A 38 10.55 -2.14 -20.91
C PRO A 38 10.06 -2.75 -22.22
N ARG A 39 9.80 -1.90 -23.21
CA ARG A 39 9.55 -2.27 -24.63
C ARG A 39 8.29 -3.09 -24.91
N GLN A 40 7.37 -3.24 -23.95
CA GLN A 40 6.08 -3.92 -24.13
C GLN A 40 4.95 -2.95 -23.86
N ASP A 41 3.79 -3.24 -24.45
CA ASP A 41 2.54 -2.56 -24.07
C ASP A 41 2.10 -3.09 -22.71
N THR A 42 1.90 -2.19 -21.76
CA THR A 42 1.47 -2.51 -20.40
C THR A 42 0.02 -2.11 -20.13
N ASN A 43 -0.68 -1.57 -21.13
CA ASN A 43 -2.07 -1.16 -20.97
C ASN A 43 -2.97 -2.36 -20.62
N GLU A 44 -2.87 -3.42 -21.41
CA GLU A 44 -3.65 -4.64 -21.19
C GLU A 44 -3.29 -5.32 -19.88
N THR A 45 -2.00 -5.33 -19.50
CA THR A 45 -1.55 -5.85 -18.20
C THR A 45 -2.14 -5.04 -17.04
N ALA A 46 -2.20 -3.72 -17.16
CA ALA A 46 -2.81 -2.86 -16.16
C ALA A 46 -4.32 -3.14 -16.01
N HIS A 47 -5.03 -3.32 -17.11
CA HIS A 47 -6.45 -3.70 -17.09
C HIS A 47 -6.68 -5.07 -16.43
N ARG A 48 -5.88 -6.10 -16.77
CA ARG A 48 -5.97 -7.43 -16.15
C ARG A 48 -5.74 -7.37 -14.64
N LEU A 49 -4.77 -6.57 -14.18
CA LEU A 49 -4.50 -6.36 -12.76
C LEU A 49 -5.70 -5.72 -12.05
N ILE A 50 -6.23 -4.62 -12.59
CA ILE A 50 -7.42 -3.96 -12.00
C ILE A 50 -8.61 -4.91 -11.98
N GLN A 51 -8.86 -5.66 -13.07
CA GLN A 51 -9.95 -6.62 -13.13
C GLN A 51 -9.80 -7.72 -12.07
N ARG A 52 -8.59 -8.27 -11.89
CA ARG A 52 -8.35 -9.36 -10.94
C ARG A 52 -8.46 -8.91 -9.49
N PHE A 53 -7.96 -7.73 -9.14
CA PHE A 53 -7.87 -7.24 -7.77
C PHE A 53 -8.95 -6.20 -7.42
N GLY A 54 -9.78 -5.82 -8.36
CA GLY A 54 -10.98 -4.98 -8.21
C GLY A 54 -10.71 -3.48 -8.10
N SER A 55 -9.49 -3.04 -7.84
CA SER A 55 -9.12 -1.61 -7.73
C SER A 55 -7.60 -1.44 -7.74
N LEU A 56 -7.12 -0.21 -7.96
CA LEU A 56 -5.70 0.13 -7.81
C LEU A 56 -5.19 -0.19 -6.40
N GLN A 57 -5.98 0.10 -5.37
CA GLN A 57 -5.65 -0.27 -3.99
C GLN A 57 -5.50 -1.79 -3.84
N GLY A 58 -6.40 -2.58 -4.40
CA GLY A 58 -6.31 -4.04 -4.40
C GLY A 58 -5.02 -4.54 -5.05
N VAL A 59 -4.62 -3.95 -6.18
CA VAL A 59 -3.36 -4.27 -6.86
C VAL A 59 -2.14 -3.94 -6.00
N LEU A 60 -2.08 -2.74 -5.44
CA LEU A 60 -0.95 -2.30 -4.59
C LEU A 60 -0.80 -3.12 -3.30
N HIS A 61 -1.87 -3.77 -2.86
CA HIS A 61 -1.89 -4.58 -1.64
C HIS A 61 -1.78 -6.09 -1.89
N ALA A 62 -1.84 -6.54 -3.14
CA ALA A 62 -1.72 -7.97 -3.48
C ALA A 62 -0.34 -8.52 -3.13
N ALA A 63 -0.27 -9.81 -2.81
CA ALA A 63 1.00 -10.50 -2.58
C ALA A 63 1.81 -10.62 -3.90
N PRO A 64 3.14 -10.58 -3.86
CA PRO A 64 3.97 -10.71 -5.07
C PRO A 64 3.64 -11.96 -5.89
N GLU A 65 3.36 -13.08 -5.23
CA GLU A 65 2.99 -14.35 -5.86
C GLU A 65 1.64 -14.25 -6.60
N GLU A 66 0.69 -13.50 -6.04
CA GLU A 66 -0.61 -13.25 -6.69
C GLU A 66 -0.44 -12.33 -7.90
N LEU A 67 0.43 -11.30 -7.79
CA LEU A 67 0.71 -10.38 -8.88
C LEU A 67 1.37 -11.12 -10.06
N THR A 68 2.36 -11.97 -9.79
CA THR A 68 3.05 -12.74 -10.84
C THR A 68 2.17 -13.79 -11.51
N SER A 69 1.04 -14.17 -10.90
CA SER A 69 0.05 -15.04 -11.55
C SER A 69 -0.73 -14.37 -12.69
N VAL A 70 -0.62 -13.03 -12.82
CA VAL A 70 -1.25 -12.28 -13.90
C VAL A 70 -0.32 -12.24 -15.11
N GLU A 71 -0.84 -12.62 -16.27
CA GLU A 71 -0.09 -12.62 -17.52
C GLU A 71 0.52 -11.24 -17.82
N GLY A 72 1.80 -11.21 -18.14
CA GLY A 72 2.56 -9.99 -18.41
C GLY A 72 3.22 -9.37 -17.16
N VAL A 73 3.02 -9.93 -15.97
CA VAL A 73 3.62 -9.46 -14.71
C VAL A 73 4.77 -10.39 -14.31
N GLY A 74 6.01 -9.95 -14.55
CA GLY A 74 7.19 -10.63 -14.02
C GLY A 74 7.54 -10.19 -12.60
N GLU A 75 8.53 -10.84 -11.99
CA GLU A 75 9.00 -10.58 -10.63
C GLU A 75 9.31 -9.10 -10.38
N ASN A 76 10.05 -8.45 -11.28
CA ASN A 76 10.40 -7.03 -11.15
C ASN A 76 9.18 -6.11 -11.10
N ALA A 77 8.15 -6.42 -11.90
CA ALA A 77 6.90 -5.66 -11.90
C ALA A 77 6.12 -5.88 -10.59
N ALA A 78 6.05 -7.12 -10.12
CA ALA A 78 5.40 -7.45 -8.85
C ALA A 78 6.08 -6.75 -7.66
N VAL A 79 7.42 -6.78 -7.62
CA VAL A 79 8.21 -6.08 -6.58
C VAL A 79 7.97 -4.57 -6.64
N LEU A 80 7.99 -3.95 -7.83
CA LEU A 80 7.76 -2.51 -7.98
C LEU A 80 6.36 -2.13 -7.50
N VAL A 81 5.32 -2.84 -7.92
CA VAL A 81 3.93 -2.59 -7.53
C VAL A 81 3.79 -2.69 -6.01
N ARG A 82 4.32 -3.75 -5.43
CA ARG A 82 4.27 -3.97 -3.98
C ARG A 82 5.04 -2.89 -3.20
N LEU A 83 6.23 -2.52 -3.67
CA LEU A 83 7.06 -1.49 -3.06
C LEU A 83 6.34 -0.14 -3.03
N VAL A 84 5.67 0.25 -4.12
CA VAL A 84 4.87 1.49 -4.17
C VAL A 84 3.74 1.45 -3.15
N GLY A 85 3.03 0.32 -3.03
CA GLY A 85 1.99 0.12 -2.01
C GLY A 85 2.53 0.29 -0.58
N ASP A 86 3.67 -0.34 -0.28
CA ASP A 86 4.30 -0.26 1.04
C ASP A 86 4.86 1.15 1.33
N MET A 87 5.40 1.84 0.32
CA MET A 87 5.85 3.23 0.46
C MET A 87 4.67 4.18 0.70
N ALA A 88 3.56 4.02 -0.03
CA ALA A 88 2.36 4.83 0.16
C ALA A 88 1.77 4.64 1.57
N LEU A 89 1.69 3.39 2.04
CA LEU A 89 1.25 3.09 3.41
C LEU A 89 2.19 3.73 4.45
N ARG A 90 3.50 3.57 4.28
CA ARG A 90 4.49 4.18 5.18
C ARG A 90 4.42 5.70 5.19
N ALA A 91 4.25 6.33 4.02
CA ALA A 91 4.08 7.77 3.91
C ALA A 91 2.82 8.25 4.63
N ARG A 92 1.68 7.58 4.46
CA ARG A 92 0.44 7.86 5.20
C ARG A 92 0.65 7.77 6.72
N CYS A 93 1.29 6.71 7.20
CA CYS A 93 1.61 6.57 8.62
C CYS A 93 2.55 7.66 9.14
N SER A 94 3.48 8.14 8.30
CA SER A 94 4.47 9.16 8.67
C SER A 94 3.94 10.60 8.58
N SER A 95 3.03 10.87 7.64
CA SER A 95 2.46 12.20 7.40
C SER A 95 1.35 12.57 8.38
N LEU A 96 0.82 11.59 9.12
CA LEU A 96 -0.06 11.87 10.23
C LEU A 96 0.73 12.72 11.23
N PRO A 97 0.28 13.95 11.58
CA PRO A 97 1.00 14.81 12.52
C PRO A 97 1.35 13.99 13.74
N GLN A 98 2.49 14.28 14.40
CA GLN A 98 2.98 13.54 15.59
C GLN A 98 1.83 13.42 16.59
N LYS A 99 0.92 12.48 16.32
CA LYS A 99 -0.30 12.33 17.11
C LYS A 99 0.11 11.73 18.44
N VAL A 100 -0.24 12.43 19.48
CA VAL A 100 -0.21 11.89 20.83
C VAL A 100 -1.52 11.13 21.02
N LEU A 101 -1.43 9.82 21.06
CA LEU A 101 -2.56 8.90 21.25
C LEU A 101 -2.72 8.56 22.74
N ASN A 102 -2.89 9.60 23.54
CA ASN A 102 -2.97 9.51 25.02
C ASN A 102 -4.39 9.49 25.58
N SER A 103 -5.40 9.39 24.71
CA SER A 103 -6.79 9.23 25.11
C SER A 103 -7.52 8.29 24.15
N PRO A 104 -8.60 7.60 24.63
CA PRO A 104 -9.42 6.74 23.79
C PRO A 104 -9.98 7.45 22.58
N ASP A 105 -10.45 8.70 22.72
CA ASP A 105 -11.03 9.46 21.60
C ASP A 105 -10.03 9.76 20.50
N ARG A 106 -8.82 10.19 20.88
CA ARG A 106 -7.74 10.44 19.90
C ARG A 106 -7.29 9.17 19.21
N THR A 107 -7.21 8.08 19.95
CA THR A 107 -6.85 6.76 19.42
C THR A 107 -7.93 6.26 18.47
N GLY A 108 -9.20 6.37 18.86
CA GLY A 108 -10.33 5.98 18.02
C GLY A 108 -10.37 6.78 16.71
N ALA A 109 -10.26 8.10 16.77
CA ALA A 109 -10.23 8.96 15.59
C ALA A 109 -9.06 8.61 14.65
N TYR A 110 -7.88 8.30 15.22
CA TYR A 110 -6.73 7.86 14.42
C TYR A 110 -7.00 6.57 13.66
N PHE A 111 -7.56 5.55 14.33
CA PHE A 111 -7.83 4.27 13.67
C PHE A 111 -9.00 4.35 12.70
N MET A 112 -10.03 5.16 12.99
CA MET A 112 -11.12 5.41 12.05
C MET A 112 -10.60 6.00 10.73
N GLU A 113 -9.66 6.96 10.79
CA GLU A 113 -9.01 7.54 9.62
C GLU A 113 -8.11 6.52 8.89
N LEU A 114 -7.35 5.73 9.65
CA LEU A 114 -6.40 4.74 9.11
C LEU A 114 -7.12 3.59 8.40
N LEU A 115 -8.22 3.13 8.94
CA LEU A 115 -8.99 1.97 8.45
C LEU A 115 -10.11 2.39 7.47
N ALA A 116 -10.32 3.69 7.26
CA ALA A 116 -11.34 4.18 6.36
C ALA A 116 -11.15 3.63 4.95
N GLY A 117 -12.21 3.02 4.40
CA GLY A 117 -12.22 2.46 3.03
C GLY A 117 -11.58 1.08 2.87
N GLU A 118 -11.03 0.49 3.93
CA GLU A 118 -10.51 -0.88 3.87
C GLU A 118 -11.68 -1.88 3.82
N LYS A 119 -11.71 -2.71 2.75
CA LYS A 119 -12.75 -3.73 2.56
C LYS A 119 -12.38 -5.09 3.14
N LYS A 120 -11.09 -5.32 3.41
CA LYS A 120 -10.58 -6.55 4.02
C LYS A 120 -10.25 -6.27 5.48
N GLU A 121 -10.38 -7.29 6.32
CA GLU A 121 -9.92 -7.21 7.71
C GLU A 121 -8.42 -6.87 7.73
N MET A 122 -8.07 -5.83 8.46
CA MET A 122 -6.71 -5.34 8.61
C MET A 122 -6.42 -5.22 10.10
N LEU A 123 -5.31 -5.79 10.54
CA LEU A 123 -4.83 -5.61 11.91
C LEU A 123 -3.60 -4.71 11.89
N TYR A 124 -3.69 -3.60 12.59
CA TYR A 124 -2.58 -2.67 12.75
C TYR A 124 -2.00 -2.72 14.16
N GLN A 125 -0.68 -2.59 14.22
CA GLN A 125 0.07 -2.33 15.43
C GLN A 125 0.59 -0.91 15.42
N VAL A 126 0.26 -0.16 16.46
CA VAL A 126 0.80 1.16 16.73
C VAL A 126 1.73 1.06 17.94
N CYS A 127 2.94 1.58 17.82
CA CYS A 127 3.93 1.67 18.88
C CYS A 127 4.03 3.12 19.37
N LEU A 128 4.01 3.31 20.68
CA LEU A 128 3.99 4.62 21.33
C LEU A 128 5.17 4.75 22.29
N ASP A 129 5.65 5.99 22.46
CA ASP A 129 6.59 6.32 23.54
C ASP A 129 5.86 6.47 24.90
N ALA A 130 6.61 6.77 25.96
CA ALA A 130 6.09 6.95 27.31
C ALA A 130 5.11 8.13 27.44
N LYS A 131 5.07 9.06 26.49
CA LYS A 131 4.15 10.19 26.44
C LYS A 131 2.94 9.94 25.53
N GLY A 132 2.80 8.72 25.00
CA GLY A 132 1.75 8.34 24.05
C GLY A 132 1.97 8.90 22.64
N LYS A 133 3.18 9.37 22.32
CA LYS A 133 3.53 9.83 20.99
C LYS A 133 3.74 8.64 20.04
N LEU A 134 3.16 8.73 18.86
CA LEU A 134 3.28 7.72 17.81
C LEU A 134 4.75 7.58 17.35
N LEU A 135 5.32 6.39 17.51
CA LEU A 135 6.64 6.02 17.01
C LEU A 135 6.55 5.30 15.66
N THR A 136 5.72 4.25 15.60
CA THR A 136 5.49 3.49 14.36
C THR A 136 4.04 3.02 14.26
N CYS A 137 3.55 2.89 13.02
CA CYS A 137 2.29 2.24 12.69
C CYS A 137 2.57 1.19 11.60
N ARG A 138 2.15 -0.06 11.82
CA ARG A 138 2.37 -1.18 10.90
C ARG A 138 1.12 -2.04 10.77
N CYS A 139 0.77 -2.39 9.54
CA CYS A 139 -0.17 -3.47 9.30
C CYS A 139 0.55 -4.80 9.54
N ILE A 140 0.04 -5.61 10.47
CA ILE A 140 0.64 -6.90 10.84
C ILE A 140 -0.16 -8.10 10.35
N SER A 141 -1.41 -7.91 9.93
CA SER A 141 -2.21 -8.94 9.29
C SER A 141 -3.21 -8.33 8.31
N LYS A 142 -3.46 -9.04 7.20
CA LYS A 142 -4.46 -8.70 6.17
C LYS A 142 -5.29 -9.94 5.83
N GLY A 143 -6.60 -9.76 5.65
CA GLY A 143 -7.52 -10.83 5.34
C GLY A 143 -8.22 -11.36 6.59
N SER A 144 -9.00 -12.46 6.49
CA SER A 144 -9.73 -12.98 7.65
C SER A 144 -8.77 -13.30 8.80
N VAL A 145 -9.00 -12.70 9.96
CA VAL A 145 -8.25 -12.95 11.21
C VAL A 145 -8.28 -14.44 11.59
N ALA A 146 -9.32 -15.16 11.16
CA ALA A 146 -9.43 -16.60 11.35
C ALA A 146 -8.45 -17.42 10.49
N ALA A 147 -7.92 -16.84 9.41
CA ALA A 147 -7.05 -17.53 8.46
C ALA A 147 -5.55 -17.29 8.66
N SER A 148 -5.16 -16.27 9.43
CA SER A 148 -3.75 -15.96 9.71
C SER A 148 -3.55 -15.66 11.19
N PRO A 149 -3.00 -16.60 11.97
CA PRO A 149 -2.72 -16.35 13.38
C PRO A 149 -1.73 -15.19 13.52
N VAL A 150 -2.10 -14.21 14.34
CA VAL A 150 -1.20 -13.09 14.67
C VAL A 150 -0.01 -13.63 15.45
N SER A 151 1.18 -13.43 14.94
CA SER A 151 2.39 -13.83 15.64
C SER A 151 2.69 -12.87 16.79
N VAL A 152 2.48 -13.32 18.03
CA VAL A 152 2.85 -12.58 19.23
C VAL A 152 4.34 -12.19 19.19
N ARG A 153 5.20 -13.08 18.70
CA ARG A 153 6.62 -12.82 18.52
C ARG A 153 6.86 -11.59 17.62
N GLN A 154 6.18 -11.51 16.49
CA GLN A 154 6.32 -10.37 15.57
C GLN A 154 5.85 -9.06 16.20
N VAL A 155 4.75 -9.10 16.97
CA VAL A 155 4.24 -7.92 17.70
C VAL A 155 5.28 -7.43 18.70
N VAL A 156 5.89 -8.33 19.47
CA VAL A 156 6.92 -8.00 20.45
C VAL A 156 8.19 -7.47 19.78
N GLU A 157 8.68 -8.15 18.74
CA GLU A 157 9.85 -7.71 17.97
C GLU A 157 9.65 -6.30 17.40
N ASN A 158 8.50 -6.02 16.80
CA ASN A 158 8.19 -4.67 16.30
C ASN A 158 8.22 -3.62 17.40
N ALA A 159 7.70 -3.93 18.57
CA ALA A 159 7.69 -3.02 19.72
C ALA A 159 9.11 -2.72 20.22
N LEU A 160 9.93 -3.76 20.35
CA LEU A 160 11.33 -3.63 20.76
C LEU A 160 12.16 -2.82 19.76
N TYR A 161 12.03 -3.11 18.46
CA TYR A 161 12.72 -2.34 17.41
C TYR A 161 12.29 -0.87 17.35
N ALA A 162 11.05 -0.58 17.70
CA ALA A 162 10.55 0.79 17.76
C ALA A 162 10.97 1.53 19.06
N GLY A 163 11.53 0.84 20.05
CA GLY A 163 11.78 1.42 21.38
C GLY A 163 10.48 1.83 22.09
N ALA A 164 9.42 1.08 21.87
CA ALA A 164 8.08 1.44 22.34
C ALA A 164 7.94 1.20 23.84
N SER A 165 7.26 2.13 24.52
CA SER A 165 6.80 1.96 25.92
C SER A 165 5.43 1.31 26.00
N SER A 166 4.61 1.43 24.96
CA SER A 166 3.29 0.80 24.84
C SER A 166 2.92 0.53 23.39
N ILE A 167 2.00 -0.40 23.19
CA ILE A 167 1.44 -0.74 21.88
C ILE A 167 -0.08 -0.68 21.92
N ILE A 168 -0.66 -0.40 20.76
CA ILE A 168 -2.10 -0.55 20.52
C ILE A 168 -2.27 -1.43 19.30
N LEU A 169 -3.16 -2.42 19.41
CA LEU A 169 -3.62 -3.24 18.31
C LEU A 169 -5.04 -2.84 17.95
N ALA A 170 -5.32 -2.63 16.68
CA ALA A 170 -6.66 -2.30 16.19
C ALA A 170 -6.95 -2.99 14.86
N HIS A 171 -8.18 -3.42 14.68
CA HIS A 171 -8.71 -3.97 13.45
C HIS A 171 -10.04 -3.30 13.09
N ASN A 172 -10.44 -3.39 11.80
CA ASN A 172 -11.76 -3.01 11.32
C ASN A 172 -12.74 -4.17 11.41
#